data_273be957109a2fa95642109fd02228a7
#
_entry.id   273be957109a2fa95642109fd02228a7
#
_cell.length_a   1.000
_cell.length_b   1.000
_cell.length_c   1.000
_cell.angle_alpha   90.00
_cell.angle_beta   90.00
_cell.angle_gamma   90.00
#
_symmetry.space_group_name_H-M   'P 1'
#
loop_
_entity.id
_entity.type
_entity.pdbx_description
1 polymer ?
#
loop_
_entity_poly.entity_id
_entity_poly.type
_entity_poly.pdbx_seq_one_letter_code
_entity_poly.pdbx_strand_id
1 'polypeptide(L)'
;MNSLIVLNKNDNVGVSQFIIPEKTKIDGQDISTIDPIPFGHKVCLKPINKGDPIIKYDQIIGFASKNINAGEHVHSHNLEFKEFERNFKVNNKKTIVDENVDTFFNGILRENGQVATRNYIGIVSTVNCSATVTKMIVEKIKYSNILNDYPNIDGIVPITHSTGCGMNTVSEGMQMFQRTIDGFKNHPNFSHVFVIGLGCECAQVSLFDESVKKHNRIHFLTIQDEGGTKKIVEKVLSQIKNLLSEANDIKRTPEPVSHLTLALQCGGSDGYSGITANPALGVA
;
A
#
# COMPACT_ATOMS: atom_id res chain seq x y z
N MET A 1 22.43 17.81 27.74
CA MET A 1 21.80 17.46 26.43
C MET A 1 20.31 17.33 26.65
N ASN A 2 19.50 17.95 25.81
CA ASN A 2 18.04 17.81 25.96
C ASN A 2 17.66 16.33 25.85
N SER A 3 17.12 15.76 26.90
CA SER A 3 16.75 14.33 26.93
C SER A 3 15.45 14.01 26.19
N LEU A 4 14.67 15.05 25.84
CA LEU A 4 13.39 14.94 25.18
C LEU A 4 13.31 15.75 23.89
N ILE A 5 12.54 15.25 22.94
CA ILE A 5 12.05 15.98 21.76
C ILE A 5 10.62 16.43 22.06
N VAL A 6 10.43 17.76 22.05
CA VAL A 6 9.13 18.44 22.14
C VAL A 6 9.14 19.50 21.05
N LEU A 7 8.24 19.41 20.07
CA LEU A 7 8.25 20.27 18.88
C LEU A 7 7.24 21.42 18.96
N ASN A 8 6.21 21.28 19.78
CA ASN A 8 5.15 22.28 19.89
C ASN A 8 4.80 22.54 21.35
N LYS A 9 4.47 23.77 21.68
CA LYS A 9 4.02 24.19 23.03
C LYS A 9 2.72 23.51 23.49
N ASN A 10 1.93 23.02 22.54
CA ASN A 10 0.69 22.29 22.82
C ASN A 10 0.94 20.84 23.21
N ASP A 11 2.14 20.30 22.94
CA ASP A 11 2.47 18.92 23.26
C ASP A 11 2.34 18.68 24.77
N ASN A 12 1.67 17.61 25.15
CA ASN A 12 1.55 17.16 26.51
C ASN A 12 2.37 15.90 26.81
N VAL A 13 3.08 15.40 25.78
CA VAL A 13 4.09 14.35 25.90
C VAL A 13 5.37 14.74 25.17
N GLY A 14 6.51 14.27 25.67
CA GLY A 14 7.82 14.40 25.02
C GLY A 14 8.36 13.03 24.63
N VAL A 15 9.13 12.94 23.54
CA VAL A 15 9.76 11.70 23.09
C VAL A 15 11.18 11.62 23.61
N SER A 16 11.52 10.53 24.31
CA SER A 16 12.86 10.34 24.89
C SER A 16 13.91 10.05 23.82
N GLN A 17 15.05 10.73 23.90
CA GLN A 17 16.21 10.48 23.03
C GLN A 17 17.16 9.40 23.56
N PHE A 18 16.97 8.98 24.82
CA PHE A 18 17.77 7.97 25.52
C PHE A 18 16.85 7.17 26.45
N ILE A 19 17.33 6.06 26.97
CA ILE A 19 16.67 5.39 28.10
C ILE A 19 16.77 6.32 29.31
N ILE A 20 15.63 6.71 29.89
CA ILE A 20 15.58 7.57 31.10
C ILE A 20 15.14 6.69 32.27
N PRO A 21 15.99 6.48 33.29
CA PRO A 21 15.62 5.74 34.51
C PRO A 21 14.46 6.42 35.25
N GLU A 22 13.78 5.67 36.12
CA GLU A 22 12.82 6.25 37.06
C GLU A 22 13.50 7.29 38.00
N LYS A 23 12.71 8.21 38.53
CA LYS A 23 13.17 9.28 39.48
C LYS A 23 14.28 10.16 38.91
N THR A 24 14.41 10.22 37.57
CA THR A 24 15.38 11.06 36.88
C THR A 24 14.75 12.42 36.55
N LYS A 25 15.39 13.52 36.97
CA LYS A 25 14.94 14.87 36.57
C LYS A 25 15.19 15.08 35.08
N ILE A 26 14.18 15.58 34.36
CA ILE A 26 14.25 15.81 32.94
C ILE A 26 14.79 17.22 32.67
N ASP A 27 15.87 17.31 31.87
CA ASP A 27 16.50 18.59 31.51
C ASP A 27 15.51 19.52 30.83
N GLY A 28 15.42 20.76 31.30
CA GLY A 28 14.54 21.77 30.71
C GLY A 28 13.06 21.63 31.07
N GLN A 29 12.69 20.65 31.89
CA GLN A 29 11.35 20.45 32.44
C GLN A 29 11.38 20.39 33.94
N ASP A 30 10.36 20.89 34.61
CA ASP A 30 10.25 20.81 36.07
C ASP A 30 9.51 19.52 36.50
N ILE A 31 9.90 18.40 35.91
CA ILE A 31 9.35 17.07 36.22
C ILE A 31 10.45 16.04 36.38
N SER A 32 10.15 14.99 37.14
CA SER A 32 10.97 13.78 37.22
C SER A 32 10.17 12.57 36.77
N THR A 33 10.84 11.62 36.13
CA THR A 33 10.21 10.36 35.68
C THR A 33 9.66 9.58 36.88
N ILE A 34 8.46 9.07 36.76
CA ILE A 34 7.82 8.15 37.69
C ILE A 34 8.14 6.71 37.30
N ASP A 35 8.11 6.45 35.98
CA ASP A 35 8.45 5.17 35.38
C ASP A 35 9.78 5.27 34.61
N PRO A 36 10.49 4.17 34.36
CA PRO A 36 11.57 4.15 33.39
C PRO A 36 11.02 4.37 31.99
N ILE A 37 11.62 5.28 31.21
CA ILE A 37 11.19 5.61 29.85
C ILE A 37 12.16 5.00 28.85
N PRO A 38 11.76 4.03 28.03
CA PRO A 38 12.60 3.48 26.99
C PRO A 38 12.94 4.52 25.91
N PHE A 39 14.03 4.30 25.17
CA PHE A 39 14.42 5.10 24.01
C PHE A 39 13.27 5.18 22.98
N GLY A 40 12.98 6.38 22.49
CA GLY A 40 11.91 6.63 21.52
C GLY A 40 10.48 6.61 22.09
N HIS A 41 10.32 6.30 23.38
CA HIS A 41 9.02 6.30 24.03
C HIS A 41 8.64 7.69 24.57
N LYS A 42 7.37 7.82 24.93
CA LYS A 42 6.81 9.09 25.38
C LYS A 42 6.74 9.17 26.91
N VAL A 43 7.07 10.34 27.45
CA VAL A 43 6.85 10.72 28.84
C VAL A 43 5.81 11.81 28.91
N CYS A 44 4.92 11.74 29.89
CA CYS A 44 3.92 12.77 30.16
C CYS A 44 4.58 14.04 30.72
N LEU A 45 4.34 15.19 30.09
CA LEU A 45 4.91 16.49 30.48
C LEU A 45 4.05 17.26 31.49
N LYS A 46 2.75 17.06 31.45
CA LYS A 46 1.75 17.71 32.33
C LYS A 46 0.61 16.73 32.59
N PRO A 47 -0.03 16.75 33.75
CA PRO A 47 -1.12 15.83 34.09
C PRO A 47 -2.19 15.81 32.99
N ILE A 48 -2.65 14.61 32.59
CA ILE A 48 -3.67 14.37 31.59
C ILE A 48 -4.80 13.56 32.25
N ASN A 49 -6.03 14.07 32.22
CA ASN A 49 -7.16 13.35 32.80
C ASN A 49 -7.64 12.25 31.85
N LYS A 50 -8.30 11.24 32.42
CA LYS A 50 -8.97 10.19 31.62
C LYS A 50 -9.93 10.82 30.61
N GLY A 51 -9.80 10.45 29.34
CA GLY A 51 -10.59 10.94 28.23
C GLY A 51 -10.01 12.16 27.51
N ASP A 52 -9.01 12.84 28.10
CA ASP A 52 -8.36 13.98 27.48
C ASP A 52 -7.43 13.52 26.31
N PRO A 53 -7.23 14.39 25.30
CA PRO A 53 -6.35 14.08 24.18
C PRO A 53 -4.88 14.04 24.58
N ILE A 54 -4.15 13.08 24.08
CA ILE A 54 -2.70 13.01 24.13
C ILE A 54 -2.14 13.64 22.86
N ILE A 55 -1.36 14.71 23.02
CA ILE A 55 -0.87 15.55 21.92
C ILE A 55 0.63 15.40 21.78
N LYS A 56 1.07 15.03 20.57
CA LYS A 56 2.47 14.95 20.16
C LYS A 56 2.65 15.63 18.81
N TYR A 57 3.60 16.55 18.71
CA TYR A 57 3.89 17.31 17.48
C TYR A 57 2.65 18.08 16.97
N ASP A 58 1.93 18.70 17.91
CA ASP A 58 0.68 19.43 17.68
C ASP A 58 -0.46 18.57 17.08
N GLN A 59 -0.36 17.23 17.23
CA GLN A 59 -1.36 16.30 16.74
C GLN A 59 -1.89 15.40 17.86
N ILE A 60 -3.20 15.16 17.86
CA ILE A 60 -3.81 14.17 18.75
C ILE A 60 -3.38 12.78 18.27
N ILE A 61 -2.68 12.05 19.14
CA ILE A 61 -2.22 10.68 18.86
C ILE A 61 -3.07 9.61 19.53
N GLY A 62 -4.03 10.02 20.33
CA GLY A 62 -4.96 9.17 21.08
C GLY A 62 -5.53 9.90 22.27
N PHE A 63 -6.21 9.18 23.14
CA PHE A 63 -6.85 9.70 24.35
C PHE A 63 -6.39 8.91 25.58
N ALA A 64 -6.32 9.57 26.71
CA ALA A 64 -5.95 8.92 27.96
C ALA A 64 -7.03 7.93 28.42
N SER A 65 -6.69 6.66 28.57
CA SER A 65 -7.62 5.63 29.07
C SER A 65 -7.79 5.67 30.60
N LYS A 66 -6.86 6.33 31.29
CA LYS A 66 -6.85 6.63 32.74
C LYS A 66 -6.16 7.97 32.98
N ASN A 67 -6.20 8.49 34.21
CA ASN A 67 -5.42 9.67 34.56
C ASN A 67 -3.93 9.33 34.45
N ILE A 68 -3.15 10.25 33.86
CA ILE A 68 -1.69 10.13 33.66
C ILE A 68 -1.03 11.31 34.33
N ASN A 69 -0.09 11.04 35.24
CA ASN A 69 0.67 12.09 35.95
C ASN A 69 1.88 12.53 35.12
N ALA A 70 2.34 13.77 35.36
CA ALA A 70 3.61 14.22 34.80
C ALA A 70 4.76 13.29 35.21
N GLY A 71 5.59 12.88 34.25
CA GLY A 71 6.69 11.93 34.48
C GLY A 71 6.32 10.45 34.25
N GLU A 72 5.04 10.12 34.06
CA GLU A 72 4.65 8.74 33.72
C GLU A 72 4.96 8.40 32.26
N HIS A 73 5.27 7.13 32.01
CA HIS A 73 5.42 6.55 30.69
C HIS A 73 4.07 6.49 29.97
N VAL A 74 4.00 7.00 28.73
CA VAL A 74 2.78 7.01 27.93
C VAL A 74 2.88 5.98 26.79
N HIS A 75 2.02 4.97 26.85
CA HIS A 75 1.97 3.89 25.88
C HIS A 75 0.57 3.22 25.86
N SER A 76 0.42 2.09 25.18
CA SER A 76 -0.85 1.35 25.05
C SER A 76 -1.55 0.98 26.37
N HIS A 77 -0.85 1.00 27.51
CA HIS A 77 -1.43 0.72 28.84
C HIS A 77 -2.22 1.91 29.42
N ASN A 78 -2.06 3.11 28.87
CA ASN A 78 -2.75 4.33 29.32
C ASN A 78 -3.16 5.28 28.18
N LEU A 79 -2.97 4.85 26.92
CA LEU A 79 -3.41 5.52 25.71
C LEU A 79 -4.36 4.61 24.92
N GLU A 80 -5.52 5.11 24.53
CA GLU A 80 -6.48 4.42 23.67
C GLU A 80 -6.77 5.24 22.42
N PHE A 81 -7.17 4.55 21.34
CA PHE A 81 -7.64 5.21 20.13
C PHE A 81 -9.15 5.42 20.22
N LYS A 82 -9.62 6.61 19.81
CA LYS A 82 -11.04 6.94 19.59
C LYS A 82 -11.16 7.68 18.27
N GLU A 83 -12.30 7.49 17.61
CA GLU A 83 -12.63 8.31 16.44
C GLU A 83 -12.89 9.76 16.89
N PHE A 84 -12.35 10.70 16.12
CA PHE A 84 -12.57 12.13 16.30
C PHE A 84 -12.43 12.87 14.98
N GLU A 85 -13.11 13.98 14.83
CA GLU A 85 -12.98 14.83 13.65
C GLU A 85 -11.59 15.49 13.61
N ARG A 86 -10.88 15.27 12.53
CA ARG A 86 -9.58 15.89 12.28
C ARG A 86 -9.75 17.09 11.36
N ASN A 87 -9.66 18.28 11.92
CA ASN A 87 -9.58 19.51 11.11
C ASN A 87 -8.15 19.73 10.65
N PHE A 88 -7.82 19.21 9.46
CA PHE A 88 -6.53 19.47 8.85
C PHE A 88 -6.48 20.91 8.32
N LYS A 89 -5.69 21.75 8.94
CA LYS A 89 -5.26 23.00 8.31
C LYS A 89 -4.10 22.66 7.37
N VAL A 90 -4.39 22.60 6.07
CA VAL A 90 -3.33 22.49 5.07
C VAL A 90 -2.47 23.76 5.20
N ASN A 91 -1.21 23.58 5.54
CA ASN A 91 -0.28 24.69 5.59
C ASN A 91 0.07 25.07 4.15
N ASN A 92 -0.57 26.12 3.62
CA ASN A 92 -0.35 26.64 2.26
C ASN A 92 0.99 27.36 2.10
N LYS A 93 1.98 27.16 2.97
CA LYS A 93 3.33 27.58 2.67
C LYS A 93 3.76 26.79 1.44
N LYS A 94 3.80 27.48 0.29
CA LYS A 94 4.38 26.91 -0.93
C LYS A 94 5.78 26.40 -0.59
N THR A 95 5.95 25.09 -0.60
CA THR A 95 7.28 24.50 -0.72
C THR A 95 7.85 25.08 -2.01
N ILE A 96 9.04 25.66 -1.96
CA ILE A 96 9.71 26.14 -3.16
C ILE A 96 10.05 24.89 -3.94
N VAL A 97 9.18 24.55 -4.89
CA VAL A 97 9.48 23.52 -5.90
C VAL A 97 10.38 24.24 -6.91
N ASP A 98 11.54 23.69 -7.18
CA ASP A 98 12.41 24.18 -8.25
C ASP A 98 11.62 24.05 -9.57
N GLU A 99 11.27 25.18 -10.19
CA GLU A 99 10.48 25.24 -11.42
C GLU A 99 11.23 24.64 -12.63
N ASN A 100 12.51 24.30 -12.47
CA ASN A 100 13.38 23.74 -13.51
C ASN A 100 13.47 22.19 -13.48
N VAL A 101 12.67 21.51 -12.71
CA VAL A 101 12.64 20.02 -12.72
C VAL A 101 11.88 19.54 -13.97
N ASP A 102 12.47 18.63 -14.71
CA ASP A 102 11.78 17.90 -15.79
C ASP A 102 10.48 17.30 -15.26
N THR A 103 9.36 17.83 -15.73
CA THR A 103 8.02 17.41 -15.30
C THR A 103 7.48 16.27 -16.16
N PHE A 104 8.34 15.59 -16.92
CA PHE A 104 8.01 14.50 -17.83
C PHE A 104 8.81 13.25 -17.50
N PHE A 105 8.21 12.10 -17.79
CA PHE A 105 8.88 10.79 -17.75
C PHE A 105 8.54 9.99 -19.01
N ASN A 106 9.37 9.00 -19.36
CA ASN A 106 9.10 8.12 -20.50
C ASN A 106 8.05 7.06 -20.12
N GLY A 107 6.79 7.40 -20.36
CA GLY A 107 5.61 6.57 -20.07
C GLY A 107 5.14 5.75 -21.29
N ILE A 108 4.16 4.89 -21.05
CA ILE A 108 3.44 4.13 -22.09
C ILE A 108 1.99 4.58 -22.02
N LEU A 109 1.55 5.31 -23.02
CA LEU A 109 0.16 5.72 -23.14
C LEU A 109 -0.71 4.53 -23.58
N ARG A 110 -1.70 4.18 -22.78
CA ARG A 110 -2.68 3.13 -23.10
C ARG A 110 -3.88 3.69 -23.85
N GLU A 111 -4.59 2.85 -24.60
CA GLU A 111 -5.78 3.24 -25.38
C GLU A 111 -6.87 3.93 -24.54
N ASN A 112 -6.96 3.62 -23.26
CA ASN A 112 -7.91 4.23 -22.33
C ASN A 112 -7.44 5.57 -21.74
N GLY A 113 -6.31 6.11 -22.20
CA GLY A 113 -5.72 7.37 -21.75
C GLY A 113 -4.90 7.26 -20.44
N GLN A 114 -4.80 6.10 -19.84
CA GLN A 114 -3.93 5.88 -18.68
C GLN A 114 -2.46 5.76 -19.12
N VAL A 115 -1.55 6.21 -18.28
CA VAL A 115 -0.11 6.14 -18.55
C VAL A 115 0.54 5.11 -17.65
N ALA A 116 1.29 4.20 -18.25
CA ALA A 116 2.02 3.14 -17.56
C ALA A 116 3.52 3.47 -17.44
N THR A 117 4.14 3.01 -16.37
CA THR A 117 5.59 3.05 -16.17
C THR A 117 6.27 1.73 -16.55
N ARG A 118 5.49 0.64 -16.65
CA ARG A 118 5.92 -0.73 -16.96
C ARG A 118 4.99 -1.41 -17.95
N ASN A 119 5.45 -2.52 -18.50
CA ASN A 119 4.71 -3.31 -19.47
C ASN A 119 4.76 -4.80 -19.10
N TYR A 120 3.93 -5.19 -18.15
CA TYR A 120 3.82 -6.57 -17.68
C TYR A 120 2.66 -7.32 -18.35
N ILE A 121 2.71 -8.66 -18.31
CA ILE A 121 1.55 -9.53 -18.50
C ILE A 121 1.14 -10.05 -17.12
N GLY A 122 -0.12 -9.84 -16.74
CA GLY A 122 -0.68 -10.26 -15.46
C GLY A 122 -1.39 -11.60 -15.54
N ILE A 123 -1.19 -12.49 -14.55
CA ILE A 123 -2.00 -13.69 -14.36
C ILE A 123 -2.62 -13.58 -12.97
N VAL A 124 -3.94 -13.39 -12.92
CA VAL A 124 -4.69 -13.08 -11.70
C VAL A 124 -5.57 -14.26 -11.33
N SER A 125 -5.49 -14.74 -10.09
CA SER A 125 -6.43 -15.76 -9.59
C SER A 125 -7.68 -15.11 -9.00
N THR A 126 -8.87 -15.69 -9.20
CA THR A 126 -10.12 -15.28 -8.53
C THR A 126 -10.37 -16.07 -7.25
N VAL A 127 -9.63 -17.15 -7.04
CA VAL A 127 -9.79 -18.04 -5.90
C VAL A 127 -8.46 -18.69 -5.52
N ASN A 128 -8.29 -19.01 -4.24
CA ASN A 128 -7.08 -19.70 -3.76
C ASN A 128 -6.79 -21.02 -4.51
N CYS A 129 -7.83 -21.73 -4.97
CA CYS A 129 -7.68 -22.98 -5.73
C CYS A 129 -6.99 -22.78 -7.09
N SER A 130 -7.13 -21.62 -7.73
CA SER A 130 -6.44 -21.30 -8.98
C SER A 130 -5.04 -20.71 -8.79
N ALA A 131 -4.63 -20.40 -7.55
CA ALA A 131 -3.37 -19.76 -7.25
C ALA A 131 -2.14 -20.58 -7.71
N THR A 132 -2.16 -21.88 -7.50
CA THR A 132 -1.08 -22.76 -7.95
C THR A 132 -0.97 -22.82 -9.46
N VAL A 133 -2.10 -22.89 -10.16
CA VAL A 133 -2.15 -22.88 -11.64
C VAL A 133 -1.59 -21.56 -12.18
N THR A 134 -1.98 -20.44 -11.57
CA THR A 134 -1.45 -19.08 -11.89
C THR A 134 0.08 -19.06 -11.78
N LYS A 135 0.64 -19.55 -10.68
CA LYS A 135 2.10 -19.62 -10.50
C LYS A 135 2.77 -20.55 -11.50
N MET A 136 2.20 -21.73 -11.77
CA MET A 136 2.72 -22.70 -12.76
C MET A 136 2.82 -22.08 -14.15
N ILE A 137 1.84 -21.30 -14.60
CA ILE A 137 1.88 -20.61 -15.88
C ILE A 137 3.08 -19.65 -15.93
N VAL A 138 3.21 -18.81 -14.89
CA VAL A 138 4.30 -17.83 -14.81
C VAL A 138 5.66 -18.49 -14.81
N GLU A 139 5.85 -19.55 -14.02
CA GLU A 139 7.11 -20.30 -13.95
C GLU A 139 7.47 -20.92 -15.30
N LYS A 140 6.50 -21.56 -15.99
CA LYS A 140 6.75 -22.13 -17.33
C LYS A 140 7.21 -21.09 -18.35
N ILE A 141 6.63 -19.88 -18.35
CA ILE A 141 7.09 -18.78 -19.21
C ILE A 141 8.50 -18.34 -18.83
N LYS A 142 8.79 -18.16 -17.54
CA LYS A 142 10.14 -17.79 -17.08
C LYS A 142 11.19 -18.82 -17.47
N TYR A 143 10.93 -20.10 -17.24
CA TYR A 143 11.86 -21.18 -17.59
C TYR A 143 12.05 -21.37 -19.11
N SER A 144 11.08 -20.97 -19.93
CA SER A 144 11.22 -21.05 -21.39
C SER A 144 12.12 -19.97 -21.98
N ASN A 145 12.46 -18.95 -21.22
CA ASN A 145 13.20 -17.76 -21.63
C ASN A 145 12.61 -17.03 -22.86
N ILE A 146 11.37 -17.31 -23.23
CA ILE A 146 10.73 -16.74 -24.42
C ILE A 146 10.68 -15.20 -24.40
N LEU A 147 10.62 -14.59 -23.22
CA LEU A 147 10.55 -13.13 -23.09
C LEU A 147 11.86 -12.43 -23.49
N ASN A 148 12.98 -13.15 -23.61
CA ASN A 148 14.26 -12.56 -24.03
C ASN A 148 14.18 -11.97 -25.46
N ASP A 149 13.29 -12.48 -26.30
CA ASP A 149 13.05 -11.99 -27.65
C ASP A 149 12.11 -10.78 -27.69
N TYR A 150 11.59 -10.36 -26.54
CA TYR A 150 10.56 -9.30 -26.42
C TYR A 150 10.97 -8.23 -25.37
N PRO A 151 11.99 -7.39 -25.69
CA PRO A 151 12.63 -6.49 -24.73
C PRO A 151 11.72 -5.40 -24.14
N ASN A 152 10.59 -5.11 -24.78
CA ASN A 152 9.62 -4.12 -24.27
C ASN A 152 8.60 -4.74 -23.30
N ILE A 153 8.67 -6.04 -23.02
CA ILE A 153 7.86 -6.71 -22.00
C ILE A 153 8.71 -6.83 -20.74
N ASP A 154 8.34 -6.11 -19.68
CA ASP A 154 9.08 -6.09 -18.40
C ASP A 154 8.98 -7.43 -17.63
N GLY A 155 8.06 -8.30 -18.00
CA GLY A 155 7.92 -9.64 -17.43
C GLY A 155 6.50 -10.12 -17.30
N ILE A 156 6.34 -11.27 -16.63
CA ILE A 156 5.04 -11.87 -16.32
C ILE A 156 4.87 -12.01 -14.81
N VAL A 157 3.70 -11.59 -14.28
CA VAL A 157 3.47 -11.44 -12.83
C VAL A 157 2.26 -12.25 -12.38
N PRO A 158 2.41 -13.16 -11.39
CA PRO A 158 1.29 -13.84 -10.78
C PRO A 158 0.70 -12.97 -9.67
N ILE A 159 -0.61 -12.72 -9.71
CA ILE A 159 -1.38 -12.08 -8.65
C ILE A 159 -2.23 -13.16 -7.99
N THR A 160 -1.84 -13.58 -6.80
CA THR A 160 -2.49 -14.68 -6.07
C THR A 160 -2.84 -14.28 -4.65
N HIS A 161 -3.88 -14.92 -4.10
CA HIS A 161 -4.36 -14.70 -2.74
C HIS A 161 -4.91 -16.02 -2.17
N SER A 162 -5.34 -16.02 -0.90
CA SER A 162 -5.81 -17.19 -0.16
C SER A 162 -7.32 -17.20 0.09
N THR A 163 -8.11 -16.40 -0.62
CA THR A 163 -9.56 -16.24 -0.44
C THR A 163 -10.35 -16.60 -1.72
N GLY A 164 -11.61 -16.21 -1.81
CA GLY A 164 -12.46 -16.33 -3.01
C GLY A 164 -13.40 -17.54 -3.00
N CYS A 165 -13.13 -18.61 -2.22
CA CYS A 165 -13.92 -19.84 -2.23
C CYS A 165 -15.23 -19.70 -1.45
N GLY A 166 -15.18 -19.65 -0.15
CA GLY A 166 -16.35 -19.64 0.75
C GLY A 166 -16.79 -18.26 1.22
N MET A 167 -16.70 -17.25 0.37
CA MET A 167 -17.08 -15.88 0.73
C MET A 167 -18.59 -15.65 0.63
N ASN A 168 -19.14 -14.87 1.56
CA ASN A 168 -20.51 -14.38 1.43
C ASN A 168 -20.57 -13.32 0.31
N THR A 169 -21.37 -13.59 -0.74
CA THR A 169 -21.43 -12.79 -1.97
C THR A 169 -21.94 -11.35 -1.78
N VAL A 170 -22.67 -11.08 -0.68
CA VAL A 170 -23.19 -9.74 -0.36
C VAL A 170 -22.42 -9.03 0.76
N SER A 171 -21.31 -9.60 1.22
CA SER A 171 -20.50 -9.04 2.31
C SER A 171 -19.61 -7.88 1.85
N GLU A 172 -19.24 -7.01 2.78
CA GLU A 172 -18.21 -5.99 2.55
C GLU A 172 -16.88 -6.62 2.10
N GLY A 173 -16.52 -7.78 2.66
CA GLY A 173 -15.33 -8.53 2.26
C GLY A 173 -15.33 -8.90 0.78
N MET A 174 -16.48 -9.32 0.22
CA MET A 174 -16.62 -9.59 -1.22
C MET A 174 -16.47 -8.32 -2.05
N GLN A 175 -17.07 -7.22 -1.62
CA GLN A 175 -16.95 -5.93 -2.32
C GLN A 175 -15.51 -5.42 -2.34
N MET A 176 -14.79 -5.55 -1.22
CA MET A 176 -13.35 -5.20 -1.13
C MET A 176 -12.52 -6.10 -2.05
N PHE A 177 -12.82 -7.40 -2.05
CA PHE A 177 -12.15 -8.36 -2.90
C PHE A 177 -12.34 -8.05 -4.38
N GLN A 178 -13.59 -7.81 -4.82
CA GLN A 178 -13.90 -7.41 -6.21
C GLN A 178 -13.15 -6.15 -6.61
N ARG A 179 -13.18 -5.08 -5.79
CA ARG A 179 -12.44 -3.84 -6.07
C ARG A 179 -10.93 -4.07 -6.19
N THR A 180 -10.38 -4.98 -5.39
CA THR A 180 -8.95 -5.30 -5.43
C THR A 180 -8.58 -6.01 -6.74
N ILE A 181 -9.34 -7.04 -7.13
CA ILE A 181 -9.11 -7.76 -8.39
C ILE A 181 -9.34 -6.84 -9.59
N ASP A 182 -10.37 -6.00 -9.56
CA ASP A 182 -10.65 -5.01 -10.61
C ASP A 182 -9.52 -3.98 -10.73
N GLY A 183 -8.94 -3.57 -9.60
CA GLY A 183 -7.77 -2.69 -9.57
C GLY A 183 -6.56 -3.31 -10.27
N PHE A 184 -6.24 -4.56 -9.98
CA PHE A 184 -5.15 -5.27 -10.67
C PHE A 184 -5.46 -5.50 -12.14
N LYS A 185 -6.67 -5.97 -12.47
CA LYS A 185 -7.10 -6.23 -13.84
C LYS A 185 -7.02 -4.98 -14.74
N ASN A 186 -7.35 -3.81 -14.19
CA ASN A 186 -7.36 -2.54 -14.91
C ASN A 186 -6.07 -1.72 -14.77
N HIS A 187 -5.06 -2.23 -14.05
CA HIS A 187 -3.83 -1.50 -13.81
C HIS A 187 -3.07 -1.22 -15.13
N PRO A 188 -2.66 0.03 -15.40
CA PRO A 188 -2.04 0.42 -16.67
C PRO A 188 -0.71 -0.28 -16.96
N ASN A 189 0.01 -0.74 -15.94
CA ASN A 189 1.26 -1.47 -16.10
C ASN A 189 1.10 -2.89 -16.68
N PHE A 190 -0.13 -3.38 -16.84
CA PHE A 190 -0.38 -4.62 -17.57
C PHE A 190 -0.80 -4.33 -19.01
N SER A 191 -0.08 -4.89 -19.99
CA SER A 191 -0.54 -4.93 -21.39
C SER A 191 -1.70 -5.88 -21.55
N HIS A 192 -1.57 -7.08 -20.98
CA HIS A 192 -2.61 -8.12 -20.97
C HIS A 192 -2.76 -8.71 -19.58
N VAL A 193 -3.98 -9.15 -19.26
CA VAL A 193 -4.30 -9.81 -17.99
C VAL A 193 -5.12 -11.06 -18.25
N PHE A 194 -4.67 -12.18 -17.68
CA PHE A 194 -5.41 -13.44 -17.67
C PHE A 194 -6.03 -13.64 -16.28
N VAL A 195 -7.34 -13.68 -16.20
CA VAL A 195 -8.08 -13.90 -14.96
C VAL A 195 -8.48 -15.37 -14.91
N ILE A 196 -7.94 -16.10 -13.93
CA ILE A 196 -8.05 -17.55 -13.81
C ILE A 196 -8.94 -17.94 -12.62
N GLY A 197 -10.10 -18.50 -12.92
CA GLY A 197 -11.01 -19.08 -11.92
C GLY A 197 -10.89 -20.61 -11.84
N LEU A 198 -11.55 -21.20 -10.82
CA LEU A 198 -11.74 -22.65 -10.73
C LEU A 198 -13.02 -23.09 -11.44
N GLY A 199 -14.16 -22.43 -11.16
CA GLY A 199 -15.48 -22.72 -11.71
C GLY A 199 -16.58 -22.97 -10.67
N CYS A 200 -16.24 -23.25 -9.40
CA CYS A 200 -17.21 -23.47 -8.32
C CYS A 200 -17.06 -22.50 -7.14
N GLU A 201 -16.22 -21.49 -7.27
CA GLU A 201 -16.03 -20.44 -6.27
C GLU A 201 -17.20 -19.45 -6.20
N CYS A 202 -17.39 -18.82 -5.04
CA CYS A 202 -18.37 -17.75 -4.88
C CYS A 202 -17.99 -16.50 -5.70
N ALA A 203 -16.70 -16.20 -5.80
CA ALA A 203 -16.15 -15.10 -6.58
C ALA A 203 -15.88 -15.55 -8.03
N GLN A 204 -16.92 -15.98 -8.73
CA GLN A 204 -16.80 -16.48 -10.10
C GLN A 204 -16.24 -15.44 -11.06
N VAL A 205 -15.60 -15.92 -12.12
CA VAL A 205 -14.99 -15.12 -13.18
C VAL A 205 -16.00 -14.12 -13.79
N SER A 206 -17.27 -14.51 -13.93
CA SER A 206 -18.34 -13.67 -14.43
C SER A 206 -18.56 -12.38 -13.65
N LEU A 207 -18.28 -12.36 -12.34
CA LEU A 207 -18.37 -11.15 -11.50
C LEU A 207 -17.37 -10.07 -11.93
N PHE A 208 -16.29 -10.46 -12.58
CA PHE A 208 -15.22 -9.56 -13.02
C PHE A 208 -15.33 -9.20 -14.51
N ASP A 209 -16.15 -9.93 -15.27
CA ASP A 209 -16.36 -9.70 -16.70
C ASP A 209 -17.32 -8.53 -16.96
N GLU A 210 -18.36 -8.37 -16.15
CA GLU A 210 -19.38 -7.33 -16.31
C GLU A 210 -18.83 -5.90 -16.24
N SER A 211 -17.72 -5.69 -15.53
CA SER A 211 -17.06 -4.38 -15.38
C SER A 211 -16.15 -4.02 -16.57
N VAL A 212 -15.93 -4.93 -17.50
CA VAL A 212 -15.02 -4.76 -18.63
C VAL A 212 -15.76 -4.15 -19.82
N LYS A 213 -15.59 -2.85 -20.05
CA LYS A 213 -15.82 -2.26 -21.37
C LYS A 213 -14.86 -2.97 -22.34
N LYS A 214 -15.39 -3.81 -23.24
CA LYS A 214 -14.71 -4.56 -24.32
C LYS A 214 -13.26 -4.13 -24.61
N HIS A 215 -12.33 -4.53 -23.75
CA HIS A 215 -10.91 -4.37 -24.03
C HIS A 215 -10.35 -5.75 -24.36
N ASN A 216 -9.75 -5.92 -25.52
CA ASN A 216 -9.12 -7.17 -25.99
C ASN A 216 -7.94 -7.63 -25.10
N ARG A 217 -7.58 -6.84 -24.07
CA ARG A 217 -6.43 -7.11 -23.21
C ARG A 217 -6.74 -7.97 -21.98
N ILE A 218 -8.01 -8.27 -21.68
CA ILE A 218 -8.38 -9.05 -20.49
C ILE A 218 -9.01 -10.37 -20.96
N HIS A 219 -8.43 -11.49 -20.50
CA HIS A 219 -8.80 -12.84 -20.88
C HIS A 219 -9.32 -13.59 -19.65
N PHE A 220 -10.53 -14.11 -19.72
CA PHE A 220 -11.16 -14.85 -18.65
C PHE A 220 -11.17 -16.34 -18.95
N LEU A 221 -10.68 -17.17 -18.03
CA LEU A 221 -10.64 -18.63 -18.16
C LEU A 221 -10.97 -19.30 -16.85
N THR A 222 -11.60 -20.47 -16.95
CA THR A 222 -12.00 -21.29 -15.79
C THR A 222 -11.38 -22.67 -15.92
N ILE A 223 -10.72 -23.16 -14.87
CA ILE A 223 -10.00 -24.44 -14.88
C ILE A 223 -10.92 -25.59 -15.25
N GLN A 224 -12.15 -25.62 -14.71
CA GLN A 224 -13.12 -26.69 -14.95
C GLN A 224 -13.61 -26.68 -16.39
N ASP A 225 -13.94 -25.52 -16.96
CA ASP A 225 -14.44 -25.41 -18.35
C ASP A 225 -13.37 -25.80 -19.36
N GLU A 226 -12.11 -25.52 -19.05
CA GLU A 226 -10.97 -25.89 -19.91
C GLU A 226 -10.58 -27.38 -19.77
N GLY A 227 -11.25 -28.14 -18.89
CA GLY A 227 -11.02 -29.57 -18.70
C GLY A 227 -9.82 -29.89 -17.81
N GLY A 228 -9.48 -28.99 -16.88
CA GLY A 228 -8.53 -29.20 -15.78
C GLY A 228 -7.19 -28.50 -15.95
N THR A 229 -6.37 -28.62 -14.92
CA THR A 229 -5.11 -27.88 -14.72
C THR A 229 -4.16 -27.96 -15.93
N LYS A 230 -3.94 -29.16 -16.48
CA LYS A 230 -2.99 -29.33 -17.58
C LYS A 230 -3.43 -28.54 -18.83
N LYS A 231 -4.70 -28.68 -19.19
CA LYS A 231 -5.26 -28.06 -20.40
C LYS A 231 -5.29 -26.55 -20.31
N ILE A 232 -5.72 -25.98 -19.17
CA ILE A 232 -5.73 -24.51 -19.00
C ILE A 232 -4.32 -23.92 -19.05
N VAL A 233 -3.33 -24.59 -18.43
CA VAL A 233 -1.93 -24.17 -18.50
C VAL A 233 -1.45 -24.14 -19.95
N GLU A 234 -1.67 -25.20 -20.72
CA GLU A 234 -1.29 -25.28 -22.13
C GLU A 234 -1.99 -24.21 -22.97
N LYS A 235 -3.29 -23.99 -22.75
CA LYS A 235 -4.09 -22.98 -23.45
C LYS A 235 -3.56 -21.54 -23.17
N VAL A 236 -3.37 -21.20 -21.89
CA VAL A 236 -2.87 -19.87 -21.51
C VAL A 236 -1.47 -19.63 -22.06
N LEU A 237 -0.59 -20.62 -22.00
CA LEU A 237 0.75 -20.53 -22.60
C LEU A 237 0.69 -20.26 -24.11
N SER A 238 -0.20 -20.95 -24.82
CA SER A 238 -0.42 -20.72 -26.26
C SER A 238 -0.94 -19.33 -26.54
N GLN A 239 -1.93 -18.86 -25.77
CA GLN A 239 -2.47 -17.51 -25.90
C GLN A 239 -1.41 -16.44 -25.64
N ILE A 240 -0.61 -16.60 -24.56
CA ILE A 240 0.48 -15.67 -24.26
C ILE A 240 1.47 -15.60 -25.42
N LYS A 241 1.91 -16.75 -25.97
CA LYS A 241 2.83 -16.76 -27.12
C LYS A 241 2.30 -15.97 -28.31
N ASN A 242 1.01 -16.09 -28.60
CA ASN A 242 0.40 -15.42 -29.73
C ASN A 242 0.32 -13.89 -29.57
N LEU A 243 0.22 -13.38 -28.32
CA LEU A 243 0.12 -11.95 -28.04
C LEU A 243 1.45 -11.25 -27.74
N LEU A 244 2.58 -12.01 -27.59
CA LEU A 244 3.87 -11.40 -27.24
C LEU A 244 4.33 -10.35 -28.24
N SER A 245 4.12 -10.56 -29.54
CA SER A 245 4.49 -9.61 -30.57
C SER A 245 3.73 -8.29 -30.43
N GLU A 246 2.40 -8.36 -30.23
CA GLU A 246 1.54 -7.20 -30.01
C GLU A 246 1.92 -6.49 -28.71
N ALA A 247 2.07 -7.24 -27.60
CA ALA A 247 2.44 -6.69 -26.30
C ALA A 247 3.83 -6.02 -26.31
N ASN A 248 4.73 -6.45 -27.20
CA ASN A 248 6.06 -5.89 -27.36
C ASN A 248 6.08 -4.65 -28.28
N ASP A 249 5.08 -4.48 -29.15
CA ASP A 249 5.00 -3.34 -30.08
C ASP A 249 4.43 -2.10 -29.38
N ILE A 250 5.20 -1.59 -28.42
CA ILE A 250 4.88 -0.39 -27.67
C ILE A 250 6.00 0.64 -27.79
N LYS A 251 5.62 1.92 -27.72
CA LYS A 251 6.56 3.03 -27.68
C LYS A 251 6.39 3.80 -26.37
N ARG A 252 7.52 4.16 -25.76
CA ARG A 252 7.53 5.11 -24.64
C ARG A 252 7.57 6.53 -25.18
N THR A 253 6.71 7.38 -24.65
CA THR A 253 6.59 8.80 -25.00
C THR A 253 6.81 9.67 -23.75
N PRO A 254 7.29 10.91 -23.89
CA PRO A 254 7.33 11.86 -22.79
C PRO A 254 5.92 12.15 -22.28
N GLU A 255 5.64 11.75 -21.04
CA GLU A 255 4.35 11.91 -20.38
C GLU A 255 4.51 12.76 -19.12
N PRO A 256 3.56 13.65 -18.80
CA PRO A 256 3.61 14.47 -17.61
C PRO A 256 3.69 13.66 -16.32
N VAL A 257 4.52 14.08 -15.36
CA VAL A 257 4.62 13.42 -14.04
C VAL A 257 3.30 13.43 -13.26
N SER A 258 2.35 14.28 -13.62
CA SER A 258 0.99 14.29 -13.05
C SER A 258 0.21 12.98 -13.26
N HIS A 259 0.65 12.13 -14.19
CA HIS A 259 0.12 10.77 -14.35
C HIS A 259 0.64 9.76 -13.33
N LEU A 260 1.70 10.10 -12.58
CA LEU A 260 2.24 9.20 -11.56
C LEU A 260 1.38 9.21 -10.30
N THR A 261 1.10 8.03 -9.80
CA THR A 261 0.49 7.82 -8.49
C THR A 261 1.51 7.17 -7.57
N LEU A 262 1.93 7.90 -6.53
CA LEU A 262 2.85 7.40 -5.53
C LEU A 262 2.07 6.82 -4.35
N ALA A 263 2.15 5.51 -4.15
CA ALA A 263 1.58 4.86 -2.98
C ALA A 263 2.55 4.96 -1.80
N LEU A 264 2.03 5.36 -0.65
CA LEU A 264 2.79 5.51 0.58
C LEU A 264 2.39 4.41 1.58
N GLN A 265 3.38 3.83 2.26
CA GLN A 265 3.17 2.80 3.26
C GLN A 265 4.04 3.11 4.48
N CYS A 266 3.42 3.04 5.66
CA CYS A 266 4.13 3.17 6.92
C CYS A 266 4.42 1.78 7.51
N GLY A 267 5.71 1.46 7.72
CA GLY A 267 6.13 0.16 8.24
C GLY A 267 6.53 0.17 9.71
N GLY A 268 7.22 1.18 10.17
CA GLY A 268 7.94 1.18 11.43
C GLY A 268 7.40 2.09 12.53
N SER A 269 6.51 3.02 12.28
CA SER A 269 5.86 3.95 13.23
C SER A 269 6.71 4.34 14.47
N ASP A 270 7.99 4.67 14.25
CA ASP A 270 8.87 5.08 15.35
C ASP A 270 8.62 6.52 15.82
N GLY A 271 9.20 6.91 16.95
CA GLY A 271 9.02 8.25 17.54
C GLY A 271 9.55 9.40 16.67
N TYR A 272 10.42 9.11 15.72
CA TYR A 272 11.13 10.13 14.93
C TYR A 272 10.61 10.28 13.49
N SER A 273 9.83 9.34 12.96
CA SER A 273 9.31 9.39 11.58
C SER A 273 8.57 10.70 11.28
N GLY A 274 7.88 11.27 12.27
CA GLY A 274 7.17 12.56 12.14
C GLY A 274 8.07 13.78 11.96
N ILE A 275 9.36 13.68 12.25
CA ILE A 275 10.34 14.79 12.13
C ILE A 275 11.45 14.49 11.11
N THR A 276 11.49 13.29 10.56
CA THR A 276 12.50 12.85 9.59
C THR A 276 11.87 12.42 8.27
N ALA A 277 11.44 11.17 8.18
CA ALA A 277 10.96 10.55 6.94
C ALA A 277 9.71 11.22 6.37
N ASN A 278 8.72 11.54 7.22
CA ASN A 278 7.45 12.11 6.72
C ASN A 278 7.63 13.53 6.15
N PRO A 279 8.35 14.47 6.80
CA PRO A 279 8.64 15.77 6.20
C PRO A 279 9.49 15.66 4.94
N ALA A 280 10.50 14.78 4.90
CA ALA A 280 11.32 14.57 3.71
C ALA A 280 10.49 14.06 2.52
N LEU A 281 9.60 13.10 2.77
CA LEU A 281 8.67 12.60 1.76
C LEU A 281 7.69 13.68 1.28
N GLY A 282 7.25 14.56 2.20
CA GLY A 282 6.37 15.68 1.85
C GLY A 282 7.03 16.73 0.97
N VAL A 283 8.36 16.85 1.01
CA VAL A 283 9.13 17.73 0.12
C VAL A 283 9.36 17.09 -1.24
N ALA A 284 9.66 15.77 -1.27
CA ALA A 284 9.90 15.00 -2.50
C ALA A 284 8.64 14.86 -3.35
#